data_e1ba45d78b4e8b51560f761ca44dd3a8
#
_entry.id   e1ba45d78b4e8b51560f761ca44dd3a8
#
_cell.length_a   1.000
_cell.length_b   1.000
_cell.length_c   1.000
_cell.angle_alpha   90.00
_cell.angle_beta   90.00
_cell.angle_gamma   90.00
#
_symmetry.space_group_name_H-M   'P 1'
#
loop_
_entity.id
_entity.type
_entity.pdbx_description
1 polymer ?
#
loop_
_entity_poly.entity_id
_entity_poly.type
_entity_poly.pdbx_seq_one_letter_code
_entity_poly.pdbx_strand_id
1 'polypeptide(L)'
;LMCSRGIPMFYAGDEFCNTQFGNNNAYCQDNLISWLDWGRLDQYQEIHDFFRYMIAFRKKYAILRKNTKIATSNLPEISIHNGAPWKNGTDRCHVCRTG
;
A
#
# COMPACT_ATOMS: atom_id res chain seq x y z
N LEU A 1 0.65 0.07 2.27
CA LEU A 1 0.68 0.47 0.88
C LEU A 1 -0.71 0.86 0.36
N MET A 2 -1.69 -0.05 0.33
CA MET A 2 -3.02 0.21 -0.27
C MET A 2 -3.85 1.25 0.47
N CYS A 3 -3.63 1.45 1.76
CA CYS A 3 -4.31 2.47 2.58
C CYS A 3 -3.55 3.80 2.64
N SER A 4 -2.36 3.87 2.08
CA SER A 4 -1.56 5.10 2.05
C SER A 4 -2.04 6.05 0.96
N ARG A 5 -1.81 7.34 1.15
CA ARG A 5 -2.02 8.35 0.11
C ARG A 5 -0.99 8.22 -1.00
N GLY A 6 -1.32 8.77 -2.15
CA GLY A 6 -0.48 8.70 -3.33
C GLY A 6 -0.80 7.49 -4.20
N ILE A 7 0.07 7.22 -5.14
CA ILE A 7 -0.07 6.11 -6.08
C ILE A 7 0.62 4.89 -5.49
N PRO A 8 -0.09 3.81 -5.19
CA PRO A 8 0.53 2.58 -4.71
C PRO A 8 1.35 1.95 -5.84
N MET A 9 2.56 1.54 -5.52
CA MET A 9 3.43 0.80 -6.41
C MET A 9 3.91 -0.46 -5.69
N PHE A 10 3.87 -1.58 -6.36
CA PHE A 10 4.45 -2.85 -5.90
C PHE A 10 5.10 -3.56 -7.09
N TYR A 11 6.03 -4.43 -6.80
CA TYR A 11 6.73 -5.18 -7.83
C TYR A 11 5.86 -6.35 -8.31
N ALA A 12 5.94 -6.67 -9.61
CA ALA A 12 5.21 -7.81 -10.17
C ALA A 12 5.63 -9.10 -9.47
N GLY A 13 4.65 -9.85 -8.97
CA GLY A 13 4.88 -11.06 -8.20
C GLY A 13 4.78 -10.89 -6.68
N ASP A 14 4.81 -9.66 -6.15
CA ASP A 14 4.62 -9.43 -4.71
C ASP A 14 3.28 -9.99 -4.23
N GLU A 15 2.27 -9.95 -5.10
CA GLU A 15 0.91 -10.44 -4.83
C GLU A 15 0.79 -11.95 -4.66
N PHE A 16 1.82 -12.70 -5.02
CA PHE A 16 1.92 -14.15 -4.78
C PHE A 16 3.29 -14.57 -4.22
N CYS A 17 3.94 -13.65 -3.52
CA CYS A 17 5.20 -13.90 -2.82
C CYS A 17 6.34 -14.38 -3.73
N ASN A 18 6.43 -13.89 -4.96
CA ASN A 18 7.59 -14.16 -5.81
C ASN A 18 8.89 -13.75 -5.10
N THR A 19 9.98 -14.42 -5.37
CA THR A 19 11.24 -14.17 -4.65
C THR A 19 12.42 -14.14 -5.61
N GLN A 20 13.37 -13.29 -5.32
CA GLN A 20 14.66 -13.21 -5.98
C GLN A 20 15.74 -13.97 -5.18
N PHE A 21 15.35 -14.87 -4.26
CA PHE A 21 16.24 -15.71 -3.44
C PHE A 21 17.32 -14.91 -2.69
N GLY A 22 16.96 -13.70 -2.24
CA GLY A 22 17.88 -12.82 -1.52
C GLY A 22 18.78 -11.95 -2.41
N ASN A 23 18.68 -12.07 -3.73
CA ASN A 23 19.37 -11.17 -4.65
C ASN A 23 18.70 -9.80 -4.64
N ASN A 24 19.44 -8.75 -4.30
CA ASN A 24 18.91 -7.38 -4.21
C ASN A 24 18.90 -6.63 -5.56
N ASN A 25 19.48 -7.20 -6.61
CA ASN A 25 19.52 -6.60 -7.93
C ASN A 25 19.61 -7.67 -9.03
N ALA A 26 18.47 -8.01 -9.60
CA ALA A 26 18.36 -8.95 -10.71
C ALA A 26 18.63 -8.33 -12.09
N TYR A 27 19.18 -7.12 -12.14
CA TYR A 27 19.48 -6.43 -13.39
C TYR A 27 20.38 -7.26 -14.31
N CYS A 28 20.01 -7.35 -15.60
CA CYS A 28 20.69 -8.14 -16.62
C CYS A 28 20.68 -9.67 -16.39
N GLN A 29 19.88 -10.18 -15.45
CA GLN A 29 19.78 -11.62 -15.20
C GLN A 29 18.50 -12.17 -15.84
N ASP A 30 18.67 -12.97 -16.90
CA ASP A 30 17.56 -13.68 -17.57
C ASP A 30 17.54 -15.14 -17.08
N ASN A 31 17.12 -15.34 -15.84
CA ASN A 31 17.08 -16.64 -15.18
C ASN A 31 16.01 -16.67 -14.07
N LEU A 32 15.96 -17.74 -13.28
CA LEU A 32 15.00 -17.95 -12.20
C LEU A 32 14.98 -16.84 -11.13
N ILE A 33 16.05 -16.06 -11.02
CA ILE A 33 16.12 -14.95 -10.05
C ILE A 33 15.18 -13.80 -10.48
N SER A 34 15.08 -13.55 -11.79
CA SER A 34 14.27 -12.44 -12.34
C SER A 34 12.92 -12.89 -12.89
N TRP A 35 12.75 -14.18 -13.17
CA TRP A 35 11.48 -14.69 -13.70
C TRP A 35 10.41 -14.77 -12.62
N LEU A 36 9.15 -14.61 -13.04
CA LEU A 36 8.01 -14.82 -12.16
C LEU A 36 7.69 -16.31 -12.07
N ASP A 37 7.74 -16.84 -10.85
CA ASP A 37 7.34 -18.21 -10.57
C ASP A 37 5.82 -18.29 -10.35
N TRP A 38 5.08 -18.56 -11.41
CA TRP A 38 3.62 -18.68 -11.37
C TRP A 38 3.11 -19.85 -10.53
N GLY A 39 3.93 -20.86 -10.27
CA GLY A 39 3.56 -21.94 -9.36
C GLY A 39 3.33 -21.46 -7.92
N ARG A 40 3.92 -20.34 -7.54
CA ARG A 40 3.71 -19.72 -6.24
C ARG A 40 2.31 -19.12 -6.07
N LEU A 41 1.62 -18.82 -7.16
CA LEU A 41 0.24 -18.33 -7.11
C LEU A 41 -0.69 -19.33 -6.41
N ASP A 42 -0.58 -20.62 -6.75
CA ASP A 42 -1.38 -21.68 -6.13
C ASP A 42 -0.99 -21.88 -4.66
N GLN A 43 0.30 -21.76 -4.35
CA GLN A 43 0.83 -21.90 -3.00
C GLN A 43 0.41 -20.74 -2.07
N TYR A 44 0.34 -19.52 -2.60
CA TYR A 44 0.06 -18.29 -1.84
C TYR A 44 -1.24 -17.61 -2.27
N GLN A 45 -2.25 -18.42 -2.60
CA GLN A 45 -3.57 -17.95 -3.04
C GLN A 45 -4.19 -16.94 -2.07
N GLU A 46 -4.03 -17.15 -0.76
CA GLU A 46 -4.58 -16.24 0.27
C GLU A 46 -3.97 -14.84 0.18
N ILE A 47 -2.68 -14.74 -0.11
CA ILE A 47 -2.00 -13.45 -0.27
C ILE A 47 -2.51 -12.74 -1.53
N HIS A 48 -2.65 -13.48 -2.62
CA HIS A 48 -3.19 -12.95 -3.86
C HIS A 48 -4.63 -12.44 -3.69
N ASP A 49 -5.49 -13.20 -3.01
CA ASP A 49 -6.87 -12.80 -2.74
C ASP A 49 -6.93 -11.58 -1.81
N PHE A 50 -6.03 -11.48 -0.84
CA PHE A 50 -5.89 -10.28 -0.02
C PHE A 50 -5.49 -9.06 -0.84
N PHE A 51 -4.54 -9.18 -1.77
CA PHE A 51 -4.18 -8.09 -2.69
C PHE A 51 -5.38 -7.65 -3.53
N ARG A 52 -6.12 -8.60 -4.11
CA ARG A 52 -7.34 -8.30 -4.87
C ARG A 52 -8.38 -7.55 -4.03
N TYR A 53 -8.61 -8.03 -2.80
CA TYR A 53 -9.50 -7.38 -1.87
C TYR A 53 -9.06 -5.94 -1.57
N MET A 54 -7.79 -5.72 -1.26
CA MET A 54 -7.25 -4.40 -0.94
C MET A 54 -7.30 -3.43 -2.13
N ILE A 55 -7.10 -3.92 -3.34
CA ILE A 55 -7.27 -3.13 -4.57
C ILE A 55 -8.74 -2.72 -4.73
N ALA A 56 -9.67 -3.66 -4.55
CA ALA A 56 -11.11 -3.39 -4.61
C ALA A 56 -11.54 -2.41 -3.52
N PHE A 57 -11.05 -2.59 -2.30
CA PHE A 57 -11.27 -1.69 -1.16
C PHE A 57 -10.81 -0.26 -1.50
N ARG A 58 -9.58 -0.10 -2.00
CA ARG A 58 -9.05 1.20 -2.40
C ARG A 58 -9.85 1.84 -3.53
N LYS A 59 -10.34 1.05 -4.50
CA LYS A 59 -11.22 1.53 -5.56
C LYS A 59 -12.56 2.01 -5.02
N LYS A 60 -13.14 1.27 -4.08
CA LYS A 60 -14.43 1.60 -3.45
C LYS A 60 -14.36 2.88 -2.61
N TYR A 61 -13.29 3.07 -1.84
CA TYR A 61 -13.15 4.20 -0.93
C TYR A 61 -12.27 5.30 -1.53
N ALA A 62 -12.90 6.23 -2.23
CA ALA A 62 -12.22 7.34 -2.90
C ALA A 62 -11.38 8.21 -1.96
N ILE A 63 -11.72 8.27 -0.68
CA ILE A 63 -11.00 9.04 0.35
C ILE A 63 -9.53 8.62 0.48
N LEU A 64 -9.19 7.36 0.17
CA LEU A 64 -7.81 6.87 0.19
C LEU A 64 -6.97 7.41 -0.98
N ARG A 65 -7.62 7.94 -2.03
CA ARG A 65 -6.97 8.40 -3.26
C ARG A 65 -6.99 9.91 -3.42
N LYS A 66 -8.03 10.56 -2.89
CA LYS A 66 -8.25 11.99 -3.04
C LYS A 66 -7.37 12.77 -2.05
N ASN A 67 -6.92 13.94 -2.48
CA ASN A 67 -6.21 14.90 -1.65
C ASN A 67 -6.94 16.24 -1.68
N THR A 68 -8.22 16.20 -1.31
CA THR A 68 -9.08 17.39 -1.28
C THR A 68 -9.32 17.82 0.17
N LYS A 69 -9.70 19.07 0.36
CA LYS A 69 -10.17 19.57 1.65
C LYS A 69 -11.68 19.41 1.75
N ILE A 70 -12.18 19.17 2.95
CA ILE A 70 -13.62 19.14 3.21
C ILE A 70 -14.15 20.55 3.05
N ALA A 71 -15.09 20.74 2.12
CA ALA A 71 -15.60 22.07 1.73
C ALA A 71 -16.21 22.85 2.91
N THR A 72 -16.84 22.14 3.86
CA THR A 72 -17.53 22.76 5.00
C THR A 72 -16.62 23.15 6.16
N SER A 73 -15.50 22.45 6.36
CA SER A 73 -14.62 22.64 7.52
C SER A 73 -13.24 23.16 7.16
N ASN A 74 -12.91 23.21 5.87
CA ASN A 74 -11.56 23.53 5.37
C ASN A 74 -10.44 22.62 5.94
N LEU A 75 -10.83 21.52 6.58
CA LEU A 75 -9.91 20.52 7.08
C LEU A 75 -9.58 19.49 6.00
N PRO A 76 -8.40 18.88 6.03
CA PRO A 76 -8.09 17.78 5.11
C PRO A 76 -8.99 16.57 5.42
N GLU A 77 -9.36 15.80 4.40
CA GLU A 77 -10.13 14.54 4.54
C GLU A 77 -9.38 13.50 5.38
N ILE A 78 -8.06 13.56 5.37
CA ILE A 78 -7.18 12.72 6.20
C ILE A 78 -6.12 13.64 6.81
N SER A 79 -5.94 13.54 8.10
CA SER A 79 -4.85 14.19 8.81
C SER A 79 -4.03 13.17 9.59
N ILE A 80 -2.75 13.47 9.76
CA ILE A 80 -1.81 12.63 10.50
C ILE A 80 -1.49 13.36 11.80
N HIS A 81 -1.75 12.68 12.91
CA HIS A 81 -1.52 13.23 14.23
C HIS A 81 -0.60 12.32 15.03
N ASN A 82 0.12 12.91 15.96
CA ASN A 82 0.82 12.18 17.02
C ASN A 82 -0.14 11.89 18.20
N GLY A 83 0.37 11.37 19.29
CA GLY A 83 -0.41 11.07 20.50
C GLY A 83 -1.13 12.27 21.14
N ALA A 84 -0.84 13.50 20.69
CA ALA A 84 -1.54 14.73 21.05
C ALA A 84 -2.11 15.38 19.78
N PRO A 85 -3.33 15.03 19.36
CA PRO A 85 -3.95 15.57 18.16
C PRO A 85 -3.95 17.10 18.17
N TRP A 86 -3.61 17.69 17.00
CA TRP A 86 -3.56 19.14 16.77
C TRP A 86 -2.43 19.88 17.53
N LYS A 87 -1.56 19.18 18.24
CA LYS A 87 -0.33 19.74 18.78
C LYS A 87 0.85 19.35 17.89
N ASN A 88 1.70 20.31 17.55
CA ASN A 88 2.94 20.07 16.83
C ASN A 88 3.92 19.35 17.77
N GLY A 89 4.22 18.11 17.50
CA GLY A 89 5.20 17.32 18.23
C GLY A 89 5.83 16.26 17.33
N THR A 90 7.05 15.87 17.67
CA THR A 90 7.88 14.97 16.86
C THR A 90 7.62 13.48 17.14
N ASP A 91 6.69 13.15 18.01
CA ASP A 91 6.45 11.78 18.44
C ASP A 91 5.42 11.06 17.56
N ARG A 92 5.62 9.77 17.43
CA ARG A 92 4.92 8.74 16.62
C ARG A 92 3.55 9.15 16.06
N CYS A 93 3.47 9.29 14.75
CA CYS A 93 2.24 9.64 14.05
C CYS A 93 1.20 8.51 14.11
N HIS A 94 -0.02 8.84 14.53
CA HIS A 94 -1.20 8.04 14.30
C HIS A 94 -2.02 8.65 13.16
N VAL A 95 -2.55 7.82 12.29
CA VAL A 95 -3.48 8.27 11.23
C VAL A 95 -4.89 8.27 11.81
N CYS A 96 -5.47 9.45 11.94
CA CYS A 96 -6.87 9.60 12.32
C CYS A 96 -7.72 9.93 11.09
N ARG A 97 -8.88 9.29 11.00
CA ARG A 97 -9.88 9.60 9.99
C ARG A 97 -10.83 10.63 10.57
N THR A 98 -10.92 11.80 9.95
CA THR A 98 -12.02 12.73 10.19
C THR A 98 -13.21 12.27 9.35
N GLY A 99 -14.24 11.75 10.01
CA GLY A 99 -15.51 11.37 9.38
C GLY A 99 -16.32 12.56 8.96
#